data_c0a1cc5ce98d664a471a5fab9032be6b
#
_entry.id   c0a1cc5ce98d664a471a5fab9032be6b
#
_cell.length_a   1.000
_cell.length_b   1.000
_cell.length_c   1.000
_cell.angle_alpha   90.00
_cell.angle_beta   90.00
_cell.angle_gamma   90.00
#
_symmetry.space_group_name_H-M   'P 1'
#
loop_
_entity.id
_entity.type
_entity.pdbx_description
1 polymer ?
#
loop_
_entity_poly.entity_id
_entity_poly.type
_entity_poly.pdbx_seq_one_letter_code
_entity_poly.pdbx_strand_id
1 'polypeptide(L)'
;MKSMLMTFLLCIVHLVAISQDKYRLLVITGGHGFEKVPFYNMMDSLGNFSYDRIEQPKANELIASPEVDRYDALVFYDMNDSITPVQKQAYLRLLQKGKAMVFLHHSLVSYQNWDEFKRIIGGKYYEKVTMVNGNSVKSSYQHDVIIPVKIANPAHPITKGLADFEIYDEVYGNFLTQPAIRPLLSTTHPGSSKYIAWTNPYGRSEVLFIQLGHGPEAFGNSNYRKLLRQGIEWSIRRHR
;
A
#
# COMPACT_ATOMS: atom_id res chain seq x y z
N MET A 1 -77.42 6.00 1.79
CA MET A 1 -76.13 6.21 1.17
C MET A 1 -75.10 6.48 2.29
N LYS A 2 -74.28 5.48 2.67
CA LYS A 2 -73.24 5.63 3.70
C LYS A 2 -71.92 5.87 2.98
N SER A 3 -71.33 7.05 3.17
CA SER A 3 -69.98 7.40 2.65
C SER A 3 -68.93 6.78 3.53
N MET A 4 -68.05 5.94 2.94
CA MET A 4 -66.95 5.25 3.60
C MET A 4 -65.69 6.11 3.35
N LEU A 5 -65.22 6.82 4.37
CA LEU A 5 -64.00 7.62 4.35
C LEU A 5 -62.79 6.68 4.52
N MET A 6 -61.98 6.52 3.47
CA MET A 6 -60.81 5.70 3.45
C MET A 6 -59.59 6.55 3.83
N THR A 7 -59.13 6.42 5.07
CA THR A 7 -57.95 7.13 5.60
C THR A 7 -56.68 6.44 5.10
N PHE A 8 -55.92 7.12 4.22
CA PHE A 8 -54.60 6.65 3.76
C PHE A 8 -53.56 7.02 4.83
N LEU A 9 -53.02 6.01 5.48
CA LEU A 9 -51.91 6.17 6.43
C LEU A 9 -50.58 6.21 5.66
N LEU A 10 -49.98 7.39 5.52
CA LEU A 10 -48.71 7.59 4.87
C LEU A 10 -47.56 7.20 5.84
N CYS A 11 -47.00 6.01 5.69
CA CYS A 11 -45.79 5.59 6.43
C CYS A 11 -44.57 6.31 5.86
N ILE A 12 -44.09 7.33 6.55
CA ILE A 12 -42.79 7.96 6.25
C ILE A 12 -41.67 7.07 6.77
N VAL A 13 -41.03 6.34 5.88
CA VAL A 13 -39.81 5.58 6.20
C VAL A 13 -38.65 6.57 6.28
N HIS A 14 -38.20 6.87 7.49
CA HIS A 14 -36.95 7.62 7.70
C HIS A 14 -35.76 6.71 7.38
N LEU A 15 -35.14 6.89 6.21
CA LEU A 15 -33.83 6.34 5.90
C LEU A 15 -32.80 7.05 6.78
N VAL A 16 -32.43 6.42 7.88
CA VAL A 16 -31.25 6.85 8.66
C VAL A 16 -30.03 6.49 7.82
N ALA A 17 -29.40 7.47 7.18
CA ALA A 17 -28.11 7.32 6.56
C ALA A 17 -27.08 7.06 7.68
N ILE A 18 -26.71 5.80 7.89
CA ILE A 18 -25.61 5.44 8.78
C ILE A 18 -24.34 5.96 8.07
N SER A 19 -23.80 7.07 8.55
CA SER A 19 -22.45 7.51 8.16
C SER A 19 -21.49 6.41 8.59
N GLN A 20 -20.93 5.70 7.64
CA GLN A 20 -19.90 4.72 7.94
C GLN A 20 -18.64 5.50 8.34
N ASP A 21 -18.14 5.29 9.56
CA ASP A 21 -16.91 5.90 10.04
C ASP A 21 -15.78 5.63 9.05
N LYS A 22 -15.06 6.68 8.68
CA LYS A 22 -13.90 6.56 7.79
C LYS A 22 -12.79 5.79 8.50
N TYR A 23 -12.13 4.89 7.78
CA TYR A 23 -10.90 4.28 8.26
C TYR A 23 -9.83 5.34 8.47
N ARG A 24 -9.10 5.26 9.59
CA ARG A 24 -8.05 6.21 9.93
C ARG A 24 -6.68 5.65 9.55
N LEU A 25 -6.00 6.33 8.64
CA LEU A 25 -4.68 5.93 8.16
C LEU A 25 -3.59 6.81 8.79
N LEU A 26 -2.39 6.25 8.93
CA LEU A 26 -1.15 7.02 9.10
C LEU A 26 -0.39 6.96 7.79
N VAL A 27 -0.26 8.10 7.09
CA VAL A 27 0.52 8.22 5.85
C VAL A 27 1.91 8.68 6.20
N ILE A 28 2.88 7.82 5.94
CA ILE A 28 4.29 7.96 6.32
C ILE A 28 5.10 8.27 5.07
N THR A 29 5.81 9.40 5.08
CA THR A 29 6.66 9.85 3.99
C THR A 29 8.07 10.20 4.50
N GLY A 30 8.94 10.68 3.63
CA GLY A 30 10.29 11.15 4.00
C GLY A 30 11.41 10.24 3.50
N GLY A 31 12.63 10.79 3.51
CA GLY A 31 13.83 10.11 2.99
C GLY A 31 14.02 10.19 1.48
N HIS A 32 12.97 10.51 0.72
CA HIS A 32 12.99 10.76 -0.72
C HIS A 32 12.09 11.94 -1.08
N GLY A 33 12.50 12.76 -2.05
CA GLY A 33 11.68 13.85 -2.59
C GLY A 33 10.55 13.33 -3.48
N PHE A 34 9.39 14.00 -3.45
CA PHE A 34 8.25 13.66 -4.30
C PHE A 34 7.32 14.87 -4.46
N GLU A 35 6.43 14.85 -5.45
CA GLU A 35 5.44 15.88 -5.70
C GLU A 35 4.28 15.78 -4.71
N LYS A 36 4.41 16.52 -3.59
CA LYS A 36 3.48 16.44 -2.44
C LYS A 36 2.03 16.73 -2.84
N VAL A 37 1.78 17.75 -3.65
CA VAL A 37 0.42 18.17 -4.01
C VAL A 37 -0.32 17.08 -4.80
N PRO A 38 0.20 16.55 -5.92
CA PRO A 38 -0.48 15.46 -6.63
C PRO A 38 -0.64 14.19 -5.80
N PHE A 39 0.36 13.83 -4.97
CA PHE A 39 0.27 12.67 -4.08
C PHE A 39 -0.88 12.80 -3.08
N TYR A 40 -0.98 13.93 -2.38
CA TYR A 40 -2.05 14.09 -1.39
C TYR A 40 -3.42 14.28 -2.05
N ASN A 41 -3.51 14.91 -3.23
CA ASN A 41 -4.75 14.94 -4.02
C ASN A 41 -5.20 13.53 -4.42
N MET A 42 -4.27 12.65 -4.75
CA MET A 42 -4.58 11.23 -4.95
C MET A 42 -5.13 10.62 -3.66
N MET A 43 -4.46 10.77 -2.52
CA MET A 43 -4.92 10.21 -1.23
C MET A 43 -6.31 10.71 -0.86
N ASP A 44 -6.60 12.00 -1.04
CA ASP A 44 -7.91 12.61 -0.79
C ASP A 44 -9.01 12.03 -1.69
N SER A 45 -8.66 11.59 -2.90
CA SER A 45 -9.58 11.01 -3.88
C SER A 45 -9.92 9.54 -3.64
N LEU A 46 -9.23 8.85 -2.71
CA LEU A 46 -9.47 7.42 -2.46
C LEU A 46 -10.78 7.13 -1.73
N GLY A 47 -11.45 8.15 -1.20
CA GLY A 47 -12.80 8.02 -0.62
C GLY A 47 -12.77 7.74 0.88
N ASN A 48 -13.21 6.63 1.34
CA ASN A 48 -13.59 6.24 2.72
C ASN A 48 -12.45 6.26 3.76
N PHE A 49 -11.46 7.17 3.62
CA PHE A 49 -10.32 7.31 4.52
C PHE A 49 -10.22 8.72 5.11
N SER A 50 -9.80 8.80 6.35
CA SER A 50 -9.17 9.97 6.95
C SER A 50 -7.71 9.61 7.23
N TYR A 51 -6.79 10.57 7.20
CA TYR A 51 -5.39 10.25 7.47
C TYR A 51 -4.65 11.39 8.15
N ASP A 52 -3.72 10.99 9.02
CA ASP A 52 -2.68 11.87 9.54
C ASP A 52 -1.40 11.69 8.70
N ARG A 53 -0.60 12.75 8.59
CA ARG A 53 0.67 12.78 7.83
C ARG A 53 1.83 12.84 8.82
N ILE A 54 2.85 12.04 8.57
CA ILE A 54 4.09 12.08 9.36
C ILE A 54 5.28 11.75 8.47
N GLU A 55 6.40 12.40 8.73
CA GLU A 55 7.64 12.14 8.01
C GLU A 55 8.63 11.35 8.88
N GLN A 56 9.45 10.51 8.22
CA GLN A 56 10.59 9.87 8.87
C GLN A 56 11.63 10.93 9.29
N PRO A 57 12.36 10.74 10.39
CA PRO A 57 12.35 9.56 11.28
C PRO A 57 11.27 9.60 12.39
N LYS A 58 10.49 10.67 12.51
CA LYS A 58 9.44 10.82 13.55
C LYS A 58 8.36 9.74 13.45
N ALA A 59 8.09 9.24 12.25
CA ALA A 59 7.16 8.14 12.05
C ALA A 59 7.56 6.91 12.84
N ASN A 60 8.84 6.56 12.86
CA ASN A 60 9.35 5.41 13.62
C ASN A 60 9.21 5.58 15.14
N GLU A 61 9.25 6.82 15.65
CA GLU A 61 8.99 7.12 17.06
C GLU A 61 7.51 6.89 17.40
N LEU A 62 6.59 7.38 16.56
CA LEU A 62 5.16 7.16 16.72
C LEU A 62 4.80 5.68 16.61
N ILE A 63 5.37 4.94 15.65
CA ILE A 63 5.17 3.49 15.49
C ILE A 63 5.63 2.73 16.76
N ALA A 64 6.65 3.22 17.45
CA ALA A 64 7.13 2.64 18.68
C ALA A 64 6.27 3.01 19.92
N SER A 65 5.39 3.99 19.81
CA SER A 65 4.50 4.45 20.89
C SER A 65 3.13 3.73 20.84
N PRO A 66 2.36 3.75 21.96
CA PRO A 66 0.98 3.22 21.97
C PRO A 66 0.02 3.99 21.04
N GLU A 67 0.34 5.22 20.67
CA GLU A 67 -0.52 6.06 19.84
C GLU A 67 -0.75 5.48 18.43
N VAL A 68 0.13 4.61 17.95
CA VAL A 68 -0.02 3.93 16.66
C VAL A 68 -1.26 3.05 16.62
N ASP A 69 -1.75 2.57 17.74
CA ASP A 69 -2.91 1.66 17.80
C ASP A 69 -4.21 2.34 17.32
N ARG A 70 -4.28 3.69 17.35
CA ARG A 70 -5.44 4.46 16.84
C ARG A 70 -5.65 4.43 15.33
N TYR A 71 -4.68 3.96 14.55
CA TYR A 71 -4.76 3.87 13.09
C TYR A 71 -5.18 2.48 12.66
N ASP A 72 -6.10 2.41 11.69
CA ASP A 72 -6.52 1.15 11.07
C ASP A 72 -5.44 0.57 10.16
N ALA A 73 -4.70 1.43 9.44
CA ALA A 73 -3.57 1.02 8.61
C ALA A 73 -2.44 2.05 8.61
N LEU A 74 -1.22 1.56 8.35
CA LEU A 74 -0.01 2.33 8.10
C LEU A 74 0.29 2.26 6.60
N VAL A 75 0.38 3.42 5.94
CA VAL A 75 0.69 3.55 4.51
C VAL A 75 2.04 4.24 4.37
N PHE A 76 3.01 3.48 3.91
CA PHE A 76 4.39 3.93 3.77
C PHE A 76 4.67 4.38 2.33
N TYR A 77 5.11 5.59 2.18
CA TYR A 77 5.66 6.18 0.97
C TYR A 77 6.95 6.90 1.35
N ASP A 78 7.88 6.13 1.91
CA ASP A 78 9.12 6.60 2.52
C ASP A 78 10.33 5.83 2.00
N MET A 79 11.52 6.41 2.14
CA MET A 79 12.79 5.77 1.90
C MET A 79 13.73 6.10 3.05
N ASN A 80 13.70 5.28 4.12
CA ASN A 80 14.43 5.56 5.36
C ASN A 80 15.32 4.40 5.76
N ASP A 81 16.59 4.69 6.02
CA ASP A 81 17.57 3.66 6.39
C ASP A 81 17.76 3.50 7.90
N SER A 82 17.45 4.54 8.66
CA SER A 82 17.67 4.53 10.11
C SER A 82 16.51 3.91 10.86
N ILE A 83 16.81 2.87 11.66
CA ILE A 83 15.84 2.26 12.55
C ILE A 83 16.54 1.66 13.77
N THR A 84 16.09 2.03 14.97
CA THR A 84 16.62 1.54 16.25
C THR A 84 16.09 0.13 16.57
N PRO A 85 16.77 -0.62 17.46
CA PRO A 85 16.27 -1.92 17.91
C PRO A 85 14.86 -1.87 18.51
N VAL A 86 14.52 -0.82 19.27
CA VAL A 86 13.17 -0.63 19.85
C VAL A 86 12.12 -0.44 18.76
N GLN A 87 12.43 0.37 17.74
CA GLN A 87 11.55 0.59 16.60
C GLN A 87 11.36 -0.70 15.79
N LYS A 88 12.42 -1.48 15.53
CA LYS A 88 12.32 -2.81 14.89
C LYS A 88 11.34 -3.72 15.64
N GLN A 89 11.45 -3.79 16.96
CA GLN A 89 10.54 -4.59 17.79
C GLN A 89 9.10 -4.09 17.71
N ALA A 90 8.89 -2.77 17.58
CA ALA A 90 7.55 -2.21 17.40
C ALA A 90 6.89 -2.67 16.09
N TYR A 91 7.60 -2.64 14.98
CA TYR A 91 7.11 -3.20 13.71
C TYR A 91 6.72 -4.68 13.86
N LEU A 92 7.60 -5.50 14.43
CA LEU A 92 7.35 -6.92 14.62
C LEU A 92 6.11 -7.16 15.52
N ARG A 93 5.99 -6.40 16.62
CA ARG A 93 4.83 -6.47 17.52
C ARG A 93 3.52 -6.12 16.78
N LEU A 94 3.50 -5.06 15.98
CA LEU A 94 2.33 -4.64 15.21
C LEU A 94 1.93 -5.71 14.19
N LEU A 95 2.90 -6.29 13.48
CA LEU A 95 2.67 -7.36 12.52
C LEU A 95 2.16 -8.64 13.19
N GLN A 96 2.62 -8.96 14.39
CA GLN A 96 2.09 -10.07 15.19
C GLN A 96 0.65 -9.80 15.70
N LYS A 97 0.27 -8.55 15.88
CA LYS A 97 -1.12 -8.16 16.21
C LYS A 97 -2.04 -8.14 14.99
N GLY A 98 -1.51 -8.23 13.77
CA GLY A 98 -2.29 -8.15 12.53
C GLY A 98 -2.47 -6.70 12.01
N LYS A 99 -1.61 -5.75 12.37
CA LYS A 99 -1.71 -4.38 11.86
C LYS A 99 -1.57 -4.34 10.34
N ALA A 100 -2.51 -3.68 9.67
CA ALA A 100 -2.45 -3.45 8.23
C ALA A 100 -1.27 -2.52 7.88
N MET A 101 -0.39 -2.99 6.99
CA MET A 101 0.75 -2.23 6.48
C MET A 101 0.76 -2.29 4.96
N VAL A 102 0.81 -1.13 4.32
CA VAL A 102 0.85 -0.94 2.87
C VAL A 102 2.10 -0.15 2.53
N PHE A 103 2.98 -0.74 1.74
CA PHE A 103 4.23 -0.14 1.30
C PHE A 103 4.15 0.23 -0.17
N LEU A 104 4.53 1.45 -0.50
CA LEU A 104 4.42 2.00 -1.84
C LEU A 104 5.80 2.35 -2.38
N HIS A 105 6.01 2.03 -3.65
CA HIS A 105 7.10 2.49 -4.48
C HIS A 105 8.48 2.35 -3.80
N HIS A 106 9.14 3.46 -3.52
CA HIS A 106 10.49 3.48 -2.96
C HIS A 106 10.62 2.96 -1.52
N SER A 107 9.52 2.63 -0.84
CA SER A 107 9.59 1.92 0.45
C SER A 107 10.30 0.56 0.36
N LEU A 108 10.40 -0.02 -0.86
CA LEU A 108 11.19 -1.24 -1.10
C LEU A 108 12.70 -1.03 -0.84
N VAL A 109 13.16 0.21 -0.92
CA VAL A 109 14.56 0.60 -0.72
C VAL A 109 14.87 0.85 0.76
N SER A 110 13.87 1.05 1.61
CA SER A 110 14.06 1.35 3.03
C SER A 110 14.83 0.26 3.80
N TYR A 111 15.47 0.66 4.87
CA TYR A 111 16.12 -0.21 5.87
C TYR A 111 17.10 -1.22 5.28
N GLN A 112 18.03 -0.75 4.44
CA GLN A 112 19.02 -1.60 3.77
C GLN A 112 19.79 -2.55 4.72
N ASN A 113 20.03 -2.12 5.96
CA ASN A 113 20.75 -2.86 6.99
C ASN A 113 19.84 -3.64 7.97
N TRP A 114 18.54 -3.82 7.64
CA TRP A 114 17.63 -4.62 8.43
C TRP A 114 17.10 -5.81 7.62
N ASP A 115 17.79 -6.95 7.74
CA ASP A 115 17.47 -8.13 6.94
C ASP A 115 16.05 -8.68 7.12
N GLU A 116 15.44 -8.47 8.30
CA GLU A 116 14.06 -8.88 8.54
C GLU A 116 13.08 -8.06 7.70
N PHE A 117 13.41 -6.80 7.35
CA PHE A 117 12.53 -5.95 6.55
C PHE A 117 12.21 -6.55 5.18
N LYS A 118 13.18 -7.22 4.52
CA LYS A 118 12.95 -7.93 3.25
C LYS A 118 11.92 -9.05 3.39
N ARG A 119 11.85 -9.68 4.58
CA ARG A 119 10.87 -10.73 4.88
C ARG A 119 9.50 -10.14 5.17
N ILE A 120 9.45 -8.95 5.77
CA ILE A 120 8.22 -8.19 6.03
C ILE A 120 7.59 -7.73 4.72
N ILE A 121 8.33 -6.96 3.92
CA ILE A 121 7.80 -6.36 2.67
C ILE A 121 7.69 -7.37 1.53
N GLY A 122 8.38 -8.51 1.62
CA GLY A 122 8.35 -9.57 0.61
C GLY A 122 9.34 -9.37 -0.54
N GLY A 123 10.29 -8.43 -0.42
CA GLY A 123 11.32 -8.16 -1.42
C GLY A 123 12.47 -7.33 -0.89
N LYS A 124 13.51 -7.15 -1.69
CA LYS A 124 14.63 -6.26 -1.38
C LYS A 124 15.22 -5.65 -2.64
N TYR A 125 15.29 -4.33 -2.66
CA TYR A 125 16.08 -3.55 -3.60
C TYR A 125 17.51 -3.43 -3.05
N TYR A 126 18.52 -3.73 -3.87
CA TYR A 126 19.92 -3.69 -3.50
C TYR A 126 20.58 -2.45 -4.11
N GLU A 127 20.79 -1.40 -3.32
CA GLU A 127 21.44 -0.17 -3.78
C GLU A 127 22.91 -0.37 -4.13
N LYS A 128 23.56 -1.30 -3.44
CA LYS A 128 24.98 -1.65 -3.66
C LYS A 128 25.12 -3.06 -4.16
N VAL A 129 26.17 -3.33 -4.93
CA VAL A 129 26.53 -4.68 -5.33
C VAL A 129 26.65 -5.56 -4.07
N THR A 130 25.84 -6.61 -4.01
CA THR A 130 25.74 -7.50 -2.86
C THR A 130 25.78 -8.95 -3.33
N MET A 131 26.51 -9.80 -2.64
CA MET A 131 26.51 -11.24 -2.91
C MET A 131 25.30 -11.91 -2.26
N VAL A 132 24.44 -12.52 -3.07
CA VAL A 132 23.24 -13.22 -2.62
C VAL A 132 23.25 -14.63 -3.22
N ASN A 133 23.33 -15.65 -2.38
CA ASN A 133 23.39 -17.06 -2.81
C ASN A 133 24.46 -17.33 -3.88
N GLY A 134 25.64 -16.72 -3.74
CA GLY A 134 26.76 -16.86 -4.68
C GLY A 134 26.69 -16.00 -5.93
N ASN A 135 25.62 -15.23 -6.13
CA ASN A 135 25.45 -14.34 -7.27
C ASN A 135 25.62 -12.88 -6.86
N SER A 136 26.25 -12.08 -7.74
CA SER A 136 26.33 -10.63 -7.58
C SER A 136 25.01 -9.99 -7.99
N VAL A 137 24.36 -9.26 -7.08
CA VAL A 137 23.09 -8.58 -7.31
C VAL A 137 23.23 -7.10 -7.06
N LYS A 138 22.76 -6.27 -7.96
CA LYS A 138 22.52 -4.83 -7.81
C LYS A 138 21.22 -4.50 -8.52
N SER A 139 20.32 -3.85 -7.81
CA SER A 139 19.05 -3.38 -8.40
C SER A 139 19.27 -2.15 -9.26
N SER A 140 18.35 -1.91 -10.16
CA SER A 140 18.34 -0.79 -11.10
C SER A 140 16.98 -0.10 -11.09
N TYR A 141 16.93 1.11 -11.60
CA TYR A 141 15.68 1.83 -11.86
C TYR A 141 15.73 2.52 -13.22
N GLN A 142 14.58 2.84 -13.76
CA GLN A 142 14.43 3.62 -14.97
C GLN A 142 13.18 4.48 -14.86
N HIS A 143 13.37 5.81 -14.93
CA HIS A 143 12.29 6.79 -14.94
C HIS A 143 11.62 6.89 -16.31
N ASP A 144 10.44 7.50 -16.32
CA ASP A 144 9.79 8.03 -17.50
C ASP A 144 9.51 6.96 -18.57
N VAL A 145 8.98 5.80 -18.13
CA VAL A 145 8.68 4.68 -19.02
C VAL A 145 7.19 4.33 -19.02
N ILE A 146 6.72 3.78 -20.15
CA ILE A 146 5.39 3.17 -20.22
C ILE A 146 5.50 1.72 -19.78
N ILE A 147 4.80 1.39 -18.71
CA ILE A 147 4.80 0.05 -18.10
C ILE A 147 3.54 -0.70 -18.53
N PRO A 148 3.65 -1.79 -19.29
CA PRO A 148 2.54 -2.71 -19.53
C PRO A 148 2.26 -3.50 -18.25
N VAL A 149 1.15 -3.21 -17.60
CA VAL A 149 0.73 -3.86 -16.34
C VAL A 149 -0.22 -5.01 -16.65
N LYS A 150 0.11 -6.19 -16.15
CA LYS A 150 -0.69 -7.41 -16.25
C LYS A 150 -1.27 -7.79 -14.89
N ILE A 151 -2.55 -8.15 -14.87
CA ILE A 151 -3.20 -8.67 -13.67
C ILE A 151 -2.76 -10.12 -13.45
N ALA A 152 -1.89 -10.33 -12.46
CA ALA A 152 -1.35 -11.66 -12.16
C ALA A 152 -2.35 -12.55 -11.38
N ASN A 153 -3.26 -11.95 -10.61
CA ASN A 153 -4.30 -12.66 -9.87
C ASN A 153 -5.65 -11.93 -9.99
N PRO A 154 -6.45 -12.19 -11.02
CA PRO A 154 -7.73 -11.51 -11.24
C PRO A 154 -8.82 -11.89 -10.22
N ALA A 155 -8.67 -13.01 -9.50
CA ALA A 155 -9.61 -13.45 -8.47
C ALA A 155 -9.41 -12.73 -7.12
N HIS A 156 -8.28 -12.04 -6.94
CA HIS A 156 -7.99 -11.40 -5.66
C HIS A 156 -8.84 -10.13 -5.47
N PRO A 157 -9.39 -9.86 -4.26
CA PRO A 157 -10.21 -8.67 -4.01
C PRO A 157 -9.52 -7.34 -4.37
N ILE A 158 -8.20 -7.24 -4.20
CA ILE A 158 -7.42 -6.04 -4.52
C ILE A 158 -7.41 -5.73 -6.03
N THR A 159 -7.48 -6.75 -6.87
CA THR A 159 -7.43 -6.61 -8.34
C THR A 159 -8.81 -6.73 -9.00
N LYS A 160 -9.86 -6.94 -8.19
CA LYS A 160 -11.23 -7.12 -8.69
C LYS A 160 -11.68 -5.95 -9.58
N GLY A 161 -12.09 -6.29 -10.80
CA GLY A 161 -12.59 -5.32 -11.78
C GLY A 161 -11.50 -4.38 -12.34
N LEU A 162 -10.22 -4.77 -12.22
CA LEU A 162 -9.13 -4.24 -13.03
C LEU A 162 -8.93 -5.15 -14.24
N ALA A 163 -8.61 -4.54 -15.37
CA ALA A 163 -8.07 -5.23 -16.56
C ALA A 163 -6.59 -4.87 -16.70
N ASP A 164 -5.88 -5.54 -17.60
CA ASP A 164 -4.53 -5.12 -17.98
C ASP A 164 -4.55 -3.67 -18.47
N PHE A 165 -3.52 -2.89 -18.13
CA PHE A 165 -3.43 -1.47 -18.47
C PHE A 165 -1.98 -1.04 -18.70
N GLU A 166 -1.80 0.16 -19.19
CA GLU A 166 -0.50 0.82 -19.27
C GLU A 166 -0.46 2.01 -18.30
N ILE A 167 0.72 2.28 -17.76
CA ILE A 167 0.95 3.43 -16.88
C ILE A 167 2.33 4.03 -17.19
N TYR A 168 2.39 5.35 -17.23
CA TYR A 168 3.65 6.08 -17.28
C TYR A 168 4.18 6.26 -15.87
N ASP A 169 5.37 5.70 -15.58
CA ASP A 169 5.88 5.62 -14.22
C ASP A 169 7.39 5.28 -14.21
N GLU A 170 7.94 4.96 -13.05
CA GLU A 170 9.27 4.41 -12.83
C GLU A 170 9.22 2.90 -12.63
N VAL A 171 10.19 2.17 -13.17
CA VAL A 171 10.39 0.73 -12.91
C VAL A 171 11.62 0.47 -12.07
N TYR A 172 11.52 -0.57 -11.24
CA TYR A 172 12.64 -1.18 -10.52
C TYR A 172 12.98 -2.53 -11.11
N GLY A 173 14.26 -2.71 -11.45
CA GLY A 173 14.80 -3.95 -12.00
C GLY A 173 15.77 -4.64 -11.06
N ASN A 174 15.98 -5.93 -11.28
CA ASN A 174 16.97 -6.74 -10.56
C ASN A 174 16.84 -6.75 -9.03
N PHE A 175 15.67 -6.41 -8.49
CA PHE A 175 15.39 -6.65 -7.08
C PHE A 175 14.92 -8.09 -6.86
N LEU A 176 15.09 -8.60 -5.65
CA LEU A 176 14.70 -9.97 -5.32
C LEU A 176 13.38 -9.98 -4.55
N THR A 177 12.50 -10.91 -4.87
CA THR A 177 11.27 -11.21 -4.12
C THR A 177 11.45 -12.44 -3.23
N GLN A 178 10.71 -12.48 -2.12
CA GLN A 178 10.66 -13.65 -1.24
C GLN A 178 9.72 -14.72 -1.85
N PRO A 179 9.98 -16.02 -1.60
CA PRO A 179 9.13 -17.09 -2.13
C PRO A 179 7.68 -17.07 -1.63
N ALA A 180 7.42 -16.44 -0.48
CA ALA A 180 6.10 -16.39 0.15
C ALA A 180 5.15 -15.35 -0.46
N ILE A 181 5.62 -14.45 -1.33
CA ILE A 181 4.76 -13.44 -1.94
C ILE A 181 3.62 -14.06 -2.74
N ARG A 182 2.50 -13.36 -2.77
CA ARG A 182 1.35 -13.68 -3.63
C ARG A 182 1.18 -12.54 -4.64
N PRO A 183 1.65 -12.74 -5.89
CA PRO A 183 1.65 -11.69 -6.90
C PRO A 183 0.24 -11.19 -7.21
N LEU A 184 0.08 -9.89 -7.34
CA LEU A 184 -1.14 -9.20 -7.77
C LEU A 184 -0.99 -8.63 -9.16
N LEU A 185 0.16 -7.99 -9.43
CA LEU A 185 0.51 -7.41 -10.72
C LEU A 185 1.87 -7.91 -11.17
N SER A 186 2.02 -8.02 -12.48
CA SER A 186 3.29 -8.28 -13.15
C SER A 186 3.47 -7.35 -14.35
N THR A 187 4.70 -7.31 -14.88
CA THR A 187 5.01 -6.57 -16.09
C THR A 187 5.96 -7.37 -16.99
N THR A 188 5.94 -7.02 -18.26
CA THR A 188 6.90 -7.51 -19.29
C THR A 188 7.91 -6.43 -19.65
N HIS A 189 7.93 -5.28 -18.97
CA HIS A 189 8.89 -4.21 -19.23
C HIS A 189 10.32 -4.70 -18.98
N PRO A 190 11.25 -4.58 -19.94
CA PRO A 190 12.59 -5.19 -19.86
C PRO A 190 13.47 -4.64 -18.74
N GLY A 191 13.25 -3.38 -18.33
CA GLY A 191 13.96 -2.74 -17.22
C GLY A 191 13.39 -3.06 -15.83
N SER A 192 12.30 -3.83 -15.75
CA SER A 192 11.61 -4.13 -14.49
C SER A 192 11.81 -5.56 -14.03
N SER A 193 11.79 -5.80 -12.72
CA SER A 193 11.53 -7.13 -12.18
C SER A 193 10.09 -7.55 -12.49
N LYS A 194 9.85 -8.87 -12.58
CA LYS A 194 8.59 -9.42 -13.08
C LYS A 194 7.37 -8.99 -12.28
N TYR A 195 7.41 -9.06 -10.96
CA TYR A 195 6.28 -8.74 -10.09
C TYR A 195 6.42 -7.31 -9.56
N ILE A 196 5.36 -6.52 -9.73
CA ILE A 196 5.32 -5.08 -9.39
C ILE A 196 4.26 -4.73 -8.33
N ALA A 197 3.46 -5.70 -7.90
CA ALA A 197 2.63 -5.63 -6.70
C ALA A 197 2.36 -7.03 -6.16
N TRP A 198 2.30 -7.16 -4.84
CA TRP A 198 2.03 -8.44 -4.17
C TRP A 198 1.51 -8.24 -2.75
N THR A 199 0.89 -9.30 -2.20
CA THR A 199 0.75 -9.46 -0.76
C THR A 199 1.78 -10.44 -0.23
N ASN A 200 2.19 -10.26 1.02
CA ASN A 200 3.17 -11.08 1.70
C ASN A 200 2.71 -11.39 3.13
N PRO A 201 2.52 -12.66 3.50
CA PRO A 201 2.16 -13.02 4.86
C PRO A 201 3.34 -12.81 5.80
N TYR A 202 3.11 -12.07 6.90
CA TYR A 202 4.11 -11.91 7.95
C TYR A 202 3.45 -11.80 9.33
N GLY A 203 3.77 -12.72 10.22
CA GLY A 203 3.08 -12.84 11.51
C GLY A 203 1.58 -13.10 11.31
N ARG A 204 0.74 -12.23 11.88
CA ARG A 204 -0.71 -12.26 11.64
C ARG A 204 -1.15 -11.26 10.57
N SER A 205 -0.23 -10.48 10.00
CA SER A 205 -0.51 -9.50 8.96
C SER A 205 -0.35 -10.06 7.55
N GLU A 206 -1.08 -9.48 6.62
CA GLU A 206 -0.84 -9.58 5.18
C GLU A 206 -0.34 -8.21 4.72
N VAL A 207 0.95 -8.11 4.46
CA VAL A 207 1.60 -6.87 4.04
C VAL A 207 1.36 -6.68 2.54
N LEU A 208 0.94 -5.50 2.13
CA LEU A 208 0.78 -5.14 0.72
C LEU A 208 1.98 -4.30 0.27
N PHE A 209 2.54 -4.64 -0.89
CA PHE A 209 3.50 -3.80 -1.60
C PHE A 209 3.01 -3.48 -3.01
N ILE A 210 3.18 -2.22 -3.44
CA ILE A 210 2.89 -1.74 -4.79
C ILE A 210 4.08 -0.91 -5.27
N GLN A 211 4.75 -1.35 -6.34
CA GLN A 211 5.89 -0.63 -6.92
C GLN A 211 5.47 0.66 -7.62
N LEU A 212 4.28 0.70 -8.22
CA LEU A 212 3.78 1.86 -8.94
C LEU A 212 3.63 3.09 -8.04
N GLY A 213 3.72 4.29 -8.64
CA GLY A 213 3.43 5.54 -7.96
C GLY A 213 4.65 6.44 -7.73
N HIS A 214 5.50 6.63 -8.73
CA HIS A 214 6.64 7.55 -8.64
C HIS A 214 6.22 9.01 -8.74
N GLY A 215 5.32 9.36 -9.65
CA GLY A 215 5.04 10.75 -9.98
C GLY A 215 3.57 11.08 -10.30
N PRO A 216 3.30 12.33 -10.69
CA PRO A 216 1.95 12.86 -10.91
C PRO A 216 1.12 12.04 -11.90
N GLU A 217 1.73 11.53 -12.96
CA GLU A 217 1.08 10.72 -13.99
C GLU A 217 0.55 9.42 -13.39
N ALA A 218 1.38 8.75 -12.57
CA ALA A 218 0.97 7.56 -11.86
C ALA A 218 -0.11 7.87 -10.82
N PHE A 219 0.03 8.94 -10.04
CA PHE A 219 -0.99 9.39 -9.07
C PHE A 219 -2.32 9.74 -9.75
N GLY A 220 -2.29 10.21 -11.00
CA GLY A 220 -3.45 10.51 -11.84
C GLY A 220 -4.14 9.28 -12.42
N ASN A 221 -3.46 8.14 -12.50
CA ASN A 221 -3.97 6.94 -13.15
C ASN A 221 -5.12 6.30 -12.37
N SER A 222 -6.27 6.12 -13.01
CA SER A 222 -7.49 5.60 -12.37
C SER A 222 -7.35 4.14 -11.92
N ASN A 223 -6.59 3.31 -12.64
CA ASN A 223 -6.35 1.92 -12.26
C ASN A 223 -5.44 1.83 -11.05
N TYR A 224 -4.41 2.67 -10.97
CA TYR A 224 -3.54 2.76 -9.79
C TYR A 224 -4.32 3.22 -8.55
N ARG A 225 -5.13 4.28 -8.66
CA ARG A 225 -6.00 4.74 -7.56
C ARG A 225 -6.97 3.65 -7.10
N LYS A 226 -7.59 2.93 -8.03
CA LYS A 226 -8.49 1.81 -7.72
C LYS A 226 -7.76 0.69 -7.01
N LEU A 227 -6.58 0.29 -7.50
CA LEU A 227 -5.73 -0.73 -6.88
C LEU A 227 -5.36 -0.33 -5.45
N LEU A 228 -4.87 0.90 -5.25
CA LEU A 228 -4.44 1.40 -3.94
C LEU A 228 -5.61 1.45 -2.95
N ARG A 229 -6.77 1.97 -3.35
CA ARG A 229 -7.97 1.98 -2.52
C ARG A 229 -8.38 0.57 -2.11
N GLN A 230 -8.53 -0.33 -3.07
CA GLN A 230 -8.90 -1.73 -2.80
C GLN A 230 -7.87 -2.43 -1.92
N GLY A 231 -6.59 -2.11 -2.12
CA GLY A 231 -5.49 -2.62 -1.33
C GLY A 231 -5.55 -2.22 0.14
N ILE A 232 -5.74 -0.93 0.41
CA ILE A 232 -5.86 -0.41 1.78
C ILE A 232 -7.10 -1.01 2.46
N GLU A 233 -8.28 -0.96 1.80
CA GLU A 233 -9.53 -1.52 2.35
C GLU A 233 -9.39 -3.01 2.67
N TRP A 234 -8.80 -3.78 1.77
CA TRP A 234 -8.60 -5.22 1.97
C TRP A 234 -7.65 -5.50 3.14
N SER A 235 -6.53 -4.78 3.22
CA SER A 235 -5.56 -4.93 4.30
C SER A 235 -6.19 -4.67 5.68
N ILE A 236 -7.09 -3.68 5.79
CA ILE A 236 -7.80 -3.37 7.04
C ILE A 236 -8.82 -4.46 7.39
N ARG A 237 -9.66 -4.86 6.41
CA ARG A 237 -10.76 -5.81 6.65
C ARG A 237 -10.31 -7.22 6.99
N ARG A 238 -9.14 -7.62 6.52
CA ARG A 238 -8.61 -8.95 6.78
C ARG A 238 -8.22 -9.16 8.25
N HIS A 239 -8.06 -8.09 9.00
CA HIS A 239 -7.57 -8.10 10.38
C HIS A 239 -8.64 -7.66 11.41
N ARG A 240 -9.88 -7.44 10.95
CA ARG A 240 -11.08 -7.30 11.78
C ARG A 240 -11.83 -8.63 11.82
#